data_79726bfe1f1abe63db693a278bbc3269
#
_entry.id   79726bfe1f1abe63db693a278bbc3269
#
_cell.length_a   1.000
_cell.length_b   1.000
_cell.length_c   1.000
_cell.angle_alpha   90.00
_cell.angle_beta   90.00
_cell.angle_gamma   90.00
#
_symmetry.space_group_name_H-M   'P 1'
#
loop_
_entity.id
_entity.type
_entity.pdbx_description
1 polymer ?
#
loop_
_entity_poly.entity_id
_entity_poly.type
_entity_poly.pdbx_seq_one_letter_code
_entity_poly.pdbx_strand_id
1 'polypeptide(L)'
;MRRFAIVCLALALTVMVPGLGSRAQAAGGHPVIKLQTSLGDIVLELDAEKAPVTVENFVRYVKDGHYDGTIFHRVIPNFMIQGGGFDADMKQKETRAPIKNEVDNGLKNDKYTIAMARTPDPHSASAQFFINVKDNDFLNFSAPTANGWGYAVFGKVTDGFDVVDAIAKVKTGNRGPHGDVPLEPVVITKAEGVEE
;
A
#
# COMPACT_ATOMS: atom_id res chain seq x y z
N MET A 1 -3.42 -46.98 73.88
CA MET A 1 -3.31 -45.53 73.52
C MET A 1 -2.80 -45.42 72.10
N ARG A 2 -3.68 -45.25 71.13
CA ARG A 2 -3.35 -45.17 69.70
C ARG A 2 -3.55 -43.69 69.23
N ARG A 3 -2.46 -43.04 68.85
CA ARG A 3 -2.48 -41.67 68.29
C ARG A 3 -2.73 -41.78 66.81
N PHE A 4 -3.87 -41.28 66.34
CA PHE A 4 -4.14 -41.08 64.94
C PHE A 4 -3.52 -39.75 64.50
N ALA A 5 -2.64 -39.82 63.53
CA ALA A 5 -2.12 -38.63 62.86
C ALA A 5 -3.00 -38.31 61.58
N ILE A 6 -3.61 -37.17 61.60
CA ILE A 6 -4.38 -36.65 60.44
C ILE A 6 -3.41 -35.92 59.48
N VAL A 7 -3.26 -36.50 58.28
CA VAL A 7 -2.48 -35.85 57.17
C VAL A 7 -3.48 -35.00 56.42
N CYS A 8 -3.33 -33.68 56.52
CA CYS A 8 -4.05 -32.73 55.65
C CYS A 8 -3.35 -32.63 54.31
N LEU A 9 -3.98 -33.16 53.27
CA LEU A 9 -3.55 -33.02 51.89
C LEU A 9 -4.07 -31.69 51.35
N ALA A 10 -3.21 -30.70 51.21
CA ALA A 10 -3.55 -29.41 50.56
C ALA A 10 -3.50 -29.56 49.05
N LEU A 11 -4.68 -29.52 48.43
CA LEU A 11 -4.84 -29.55 46.98
C LEU A 11 -4.61 -28.12 46.43
N ALA A 12 -3.43 -27.86 45.79
CA ALA A 12 -3.15 -26.62 45.16
C ALA A 12 -3.89 -26.57 43.79
N LEU A 13 -4.93 -25.75 43.72
CA LEU A 13 -5.69 -25.51 42.50
C LEU A 13 -4.91 -24.45 41.65
N THR A 14 -4.19 -24.90 40.62
CA THR A 14 -3.50 -24.03 39.66
C THR A 14 -4.53 -23.46 38.70
N VAL A 15 -4.92 -22.20 38.91
CA VAL A 15 -5.76 -21.45 37.98
C VAL A 15 -4.91 -21.05 36.76
N MET A 16 -5.14 -21.75 35.66
CA MET A 16 -4.56 -21.43 34.37
C MET A 16 -5.32 -20.23 33.78
N VAL A 17 -4.75 -19.04 33.87
CA VAL A 17 -5.27 -17.82 33.21
C VAL A 17 -4.99 -17.95 31.73
N PRO A 18 -6.00 -18.00 30.85
CA PRO A 18 -5.75 -17.94 29.42
C PRO A 18 -5.21 -16.55 29.09
N GLY A 19 -3.99 -16.52 28.54
CA GLY A 19 -3.37 -15.28 28.05
C GLY A 19 -4.29 -14.59 27.05
N LEU A 20 -4.78 -13.41 27.39
CA LEU A 20 -5.38 -12.49 26.43
C LEU A 20 -4.28 -12.10 25.45
N GLY A 21 -4.24 -12.77 24.30
CA GLY A 21 -3.51 -12.28 23.15
C GLY A 21 -4.06 -10.88 22.82
N SER A 22 -3.27 -9.85 23.11
CA SER A 22 -3.56 -8.51 22.62
C SER A 22 -3.61 -8.55 21.10
N ARG A 23 -4.81 -8.69 20.55
CA ARG A 23 -5.06 -8.23 19.20
C ARG A 23 -4.80 -6.74 19.25
N ALA A 24 -3.71 -6.29 18.61
CA ALA A 24 -3.54 -4.90 18.29
C ALA A 24 -4.74 -4.48 17.45
N GLN A 25 -5.69 -3.81 18.09
CA GLN A 25 -6.82 -3.16 17.45
C GLN A 25 -6.20 -2.07 16.60
N ALA A 26 -6.25 -2.21 15.29
CA ALA A 26 -5.95 -1.11 14.40
C ALA A 26 -6.86 0.04 14.83
N ALA A 27 -6.26 1.15 15.26
CA ALA A 27 -6.99 2.37 15.56
C ALA A 27 -7.84 2.70 14.33
N GLY A 28 -9.16 2.79 14.50
CA GLY A 28 -10.13 2.98 13.43
C GLY A 28 -10.06 4.39 12.86
N GLY A 29 -9.02 4.67 12.07
CA GLY A 29 -8.85 5.87 11.28
C GLY A 29 -8.33 5.49 9.90
N HIS A 30 -8.60 6.32 8.91
CA HIS A 30 -8.00 6.20 7.58
C HIS A 30 -6.54 6.71 7.66
N PRO A 31 -5.51 5.85 7.54
CA PRO A 31 -4.13 6.33 7.61
C PRO A 31 -3.86 7.40 6.56
N VAL A 32 -3.25 8.49 6.97
CA VAL A 32 -2.83 9.58 6.07
C VAL A 32 -1.34 9.46 5.83
N ILE A 33 -0.95 9.43 4.57
CA ILE A 33 0.45 9.33 4.13
C ILE A 33 0.81 10.54 3.28
N LYS A 34 1.94 11.15 3.58
CA LYS A 34 2.53 12.20 2.76
C LYS A 34 3.69 11.63 1.94
N LEU A 35 3.62 11.80 0.63
CA LEU A 35 4.71 11.56 -0.30
C LEU A 35 5.35 12.92 -0.65
N GLN A 36 6.53 13.18 -0.14
CA GLN A 36 7.33 14.34 -0.56
C GLN A 36 8.02 13.99 -1.86
N THR A 37 7.76 14.75 -2.91
CA THR A 37 8.37 14.50 -4.22
C THR A 37 9.25 15.67 -4.65
N SER A 38 10.07 15.45 -5.66
CA SER A 38 10.88 16.52 -6.27
C SER A 38 10.06 17.63 -6.95
N LEU A 39 8.73 17.43 -7.11
CA LEU A 39 7.81 18.40 -7.70
C LEU A 39 6.78 18.96 -6.69
N GLY A 40 6.83 18.53 -5.42
CA GLY A 40 5.93 18.94 -4.35
C GLY A 40 5.37 17.75 -3.58
N ASP A 41 4.53 18.04 -2.60
CA ASP A 41 3.96 17.03 -1.71
C ASP A 41 2.63 16.51 -2.25
N ILE A 42 2.38 15.20 -2.06
CA ILE A 42 1.09 14.54 -2.33
C ILE A 42 0.63 13.92 -1.02
N VAL A 43 -0.59 14.21 -0.60
CA VAL A 43 -1.20 13.61 0.59
C VAL A 43 -2.24 12.59 0.18
N LEU A 44 -2.14 11.40 0.78
CA LEU A 44 -2.99 10.24 0.51
C LEU A 44 -3.78 9.89 1.77
N GLU A 45 -5.08 9.73 1.65
CA GLU A 45 -5.94 9.09 2.64
C GLU A 45 -6.20 7.65 2.21
N LEU A 46 -5.86 6.69 3.07
CA LEU A 46 -5.95 5.26 2.75
C LEU A 46 -7.20 4.64 3.38
N ASP A 47 -7.91 3.79 2.65
CA ASP A 47 -9.15 3.12 3.09
C ASP A 47 -8.84 1.74 3.69
N ALA A 48 -8.49 1.73 4.98
CA ALA A 48 -8.20 0.50 5.71
C ALA A 48 -9.43 -0.37 5.97
N GLU A 49 -10.64 0.15 5.82
CA GLU A 49 -11.87 -0.61 5.96
C GLU A 49 -12.12 -1.49 4.74
N LYS A 50 -11.93 -0.91 3.54
CA LYS A 50 -12.18 -1.59 2.26
C LYS A 50 -10.98 -2.35 1.71
N ALA A 51 -9.76 -1.96 2.06
CA ALA A 51 -8.54 -2.60 1.59
C ALA A 51 -7.52 -2.84 2.72
N PRO A 52 -7.89 -3.57 3.80
CA PRO A 52 -7.06 -3.68 5.00
C PRO A 52 -5.68 -4.30 4.75
N VAL A 53 -5.59 -5.35 3.94
CA VAL A 53 -4.31 -6.02 3.63
C VAL A 53 -3.42 -5.13 2.78
N THR A 54 -4.00 -4.43 1.81
CA THR A 54 -3.28 -3.52 0.91
C THR A 54 -2.77 -2.30 1.67
N VAL A 55 -3.61 -1.70 2.52
CA VAL A 55 -3.24 -0.55 3.35
C VAL A 55 -2.15 -0.94 4.36
N GLU A 56 -2.29 -2.06 5.07
CA GLU A 56 -1.26 -2.55 5.98
C GLU A 56 0.08 -2.74 5.26
N ASN A 57 0.07 -3.38 4.09
CA ASN A 57 1.26 -3.60 3.27
C ASN A 57 1.92 -2.27 2.86
N PHE A 58 1.13 -1.31 2.35
CA PHE A 58 1.64 0.00 1.92
C PHE A 58 2.23 0.79 3.10
N VAL A 59 1.51 0.88 4.22
CA VAL A 59 1.98 1.57 5.44
C VAL A 59 3.27 0.93 5.98
N ARG A 60 3.40 -0.40 5.89
CA ARG A 60 4.62 -1.10 6.28
C ARG A 60 5.80 -0.71 5.38
N TYR A 61 5.63 -0.59 4.06
CA TYR A 61 6.67 -0.10 3.16
C TYR A 61 7.04 1.36 3.45
N VAL A 62 6.05 2.21 3.79
CA VAL A 62 6.31 3.59 4.22
C VAL A 62 7.17 3.61 5.49
N LYS A 63 6.78 2.85 6.52
CA LYS A 63 7.53 2.77 7.80
C LYS A 63 8.96 2.25 7.65
N ASP A 64 9.19 1.36 6.69
CA ASP A 64 10.53 0.83 6.40
C ASP A 64 11.37 1.75 5.51
N GLY A 65 10.84 2.92 5.10
CA GLY A 65 11.54 3.85 4.20
C GLY A 65 11.73 3.28 2.79
N HIS A 66 10.94 2.27 2.39
CA HIS A 66 11.10 1.65 1.07
C HIS A 66 10.91 2.65 -0.08
N TYR A 67 9.96 3.57 0.06
CA TYR A 67 9.64 4.52 -1.00
C TYR A 67 10.64 5.67 -1.09
N ASP A 68 11.44 5.91 -0.06
CA ASP A 68 12.45 6.96 -0.08
C ASP A 68 13.50 6.70 -1.16
N GLY A 69 13.72 7.69 -2.03
CA GLY A 69 14.60 7.60 -3.19
C GLY A 69 14.01 6.81 -4.37
N THR A 70 12.78 6.32 -4.30
CA THR A 70 12.11 5.73 -5.47
C THR A 70 11.58 6.81 -6.39
N ILE A 71 11.30 6.44 -7.65
CA ILE A 71 10.81 7.36 -8.67
C ILE A 71 9.42 6.96 -9.17
N PHE A 72 8.72 7.92 -9.76
CA PHE A 72 7.65 7.61 -10.69
C PHE A 72 8.29 7.17 -12.01
N HIS A 73 8.42 5.85 -12.19
CA HIS A 73 9.17 5.25 -13.29
C HIS A 73 8.36 5.03 -14.56
N ARG A 74 7.04 5.24 -14.52
CA ARG A 74 6.16 5.18 -15.68
C ARG A 74 5.06 6.22 -15.55
N VAL A 75 5.00 7.13 -16.50
CA VAL A 75 4.05 8.24 -16.52
C VAL A 75 3.38 8.29 -17.89
N ILE A 76 2.06 8.12 -17.92
CA ILE A 76 1.27 8.20 -19.13
C ILE A 76 0.19 9.28 -18.93
N PRO A 77 0.26 10.39 -19.68
CA PRO A 77 -0.75 11.44 -19.64
C PRO A 77 -2.15 10.90 -19.92
N ASN A 78 -3.15 11.41 -19.22
CA ASN A 78 -4.55 10.97 -19.30
C ASN A 78 -4.75 9.47 -18.97
N PHE A 79 -3.86 8.90 -18.17
CA PHE A 79 -4.00 7.53 -17.69
C PHE A 79 -3.58 7.43 -16.22
N MET A 80 -2.28 7.31 -15.93
CA MET A 80 -1.79 7.14 -14.56
C MET A 80 -0.32 7.56 -14.41
N ILE A 81 0.12 7.77 -13.17
CA ILE A 81 1.52 7.88 -12.77
C ILE A 81 1.85 6.70 -11.85
N GLN A 82 2.86 5.89 -12.19
CA GLN A 82 3.24 4.67 -11.48
C GLN A 82 4.62 4.80 -10.86
N GLY A 83 4.73 4.43 -9.58
CA GLY A 83 5.97 4.55 -8.81
C GLY A 83 6.19 3.44 -7.79
N GLY A 84 7.20 3.64 -6.93
CA GLY A 84 7.47 2.82 -5.75
C GLY A 84 8.24 1.52 -6.01
N GLY A 85 8.73 1.27 -7.22
CA GLY A 85 9.44 0.03 -7.55
C GLY A 85 10.91 0.19 -7.91
N PHE A 86 11.33 1.37 -8.36
CA PHE A 86 12.66 1.62 -8.90
C PHE A 86 13.28 2.87 -8.30
N ASP A 87 14.60 2.88 -8.16
CA ASP A 87 15.37 4.08 -7.83
C ASP A 87 15.64 4.94 -9.10
N ALA A 88 16.35 6.06 -8.93
CA ALA A 88 16.66 6.98 -10.03
C ALA A 88 17.56 6.36 -11.10
N ASP A 89 18.27 5.29 -10.81
CA ASP A 89 19.09 4.53 -11.75
C ASP A 89 18.33 3.40 -12.45
N MET A 90 17.01 3.29 -12.23
CA MET A 90 16.14 2.23 -12.73
C MET A 90 16.51 0.85 -12.17
N LYS A 91 17.17 0.80 -11.02
CA LYS A 91 17.38 -0.43 -10.29
C LYS A 91 16.13 -0.75 -9.47
N GLN A 92 15.59 -1.93 -9.69
CA GLN A 92 14.42 -2.39 -8.95
C GLN A 92 14.79 -2.63 -7.47
N LYS A 93 13.99 -2.08 -6.54
CA LYS A 93 14.15 -2.33 -5.11
C LYS A 93 13.56 -3.71 -4.74
N GLU A 94 14.20 -4.36 -3.79
CA GLU A 94 13.70 -5.62 -3.25
C GLU A 94 12.34 -5.45 -2.58
N THR A 95 11.48 -6.44 -2.75
CA THR A 95 10.11 -6.40 -2.20
C THR A 95 9.85 -7.58 -1.28
N ARG A 96 8.86 -7.44 -0.41
CA ARG A 96 8.29 -8.55 0.35
C ARG A 96 7.48 -9.47 -0.55
N ALA A 97 7.00 -10.57 0.02
CA ALA A 97 6.06 -11.45 -0.66
C ALA A 97 4.81 -10.67 -1.15
N PRO A 98 4.25 -11.08 -2.28
CA PRO A 98 3.03 -10.49 -2.81
C PRO A 98 1.84 -10.64 -1.85
N ILE A 99 0.85 -9.76 -2.01
CA ILE A 99 -0.38 -9.76 -1.22
C ILE A 99 -1.58 -10.22 -2.05
N LYS A 100 -2.63 -10.69 -1.34
CA LYS A 100 -3.92 -10.98 -1.97
C LYS A 100 -4.51 -9.70 -2.57
N ASN A 101 -5.05 -9.81 -3.76
CA ASN A 101 -5.78 -8.73 -4.42
C ASN A 101 -7.13 -8.50 -3.71
N GLU A 102 -7.39 -7.26 -3.31
CA GLU A 102 -8.64 -6.82 -2.65
C GLU A 102 -9.49 -5.97 -3.60
N VAL A 103 -9.43 -6.23 -4.88
CA VAL A 103 -10.07 -5.42 -5.94
C VAL A 103 -11.61 -5.45 -5.89
N ASP A 104 -12.20 -6.48 -5.28
CA ASP A 104 -13.66 -6.64 -5.11
C ASP A 104 -14.23 -5.82 -3.94
N ASN A 105 -13.51 -4.81 -3.50
CA ASN A 105 -13.83 -3.96 -2.34
C ASN A 105 -14.82 -2.82 -2.66
N GLY A 106 -15.27 -2.70 -3.91
CA GLY A 106 -16.24 -1.69 -4.35
C GLY A 106 -15.64 -0.31 -4.64
N LEU A 107 -14.32 -0.11 -4.44
CA LEU A 107 -13.63 1.12 -4.85
C LEU A 107 -13.34 1.09 -6.35
N LYS A 108 -13.35 2.26 -6.98
CA LYS A 108 -13.14 2.42 -8.42
C LYS A 108 -11.83 3.15 -8.72
N ASN A 109 -11.30 2.88 -9.90
CA ASN A 109 -10.12 3.58 -10.43
C ASN A 109 -10.50 4.96 -11.01
N ASP A 110 -11.15 5.78 -10.17
CA ASP A 110 -11.50 7.15 -10.49
C ASP A 110 -10.28 8.07 -10.42
N LYS A 111 -10.34 9.24 -11.03
CA LYS A 111 -9.23 10.23 -10.99
C LYS A 111 -8.82 10.51 -9.54
N TYR A 112 -7.51 10.57 -9.31
CA TYR A 112 -6.84 10.78 -8.02
C TYR A 112 -6.97 9.63 -7.02
N THR A 113 -7.48 8.46 -7.39
CA THR A 113 -7.34 7.27 -6.54
C THR A 113 -5.98 6.63 -6.69
N ILE A 114 -5.50 5.99 -5.61
CA ILE A 114 -4.28 5.19 -5.61
C ILE A 114 -4.64 3.70 -5.63
N ALA A 115 -3.96 2.95 -6.50
CA ALA A 115 -4.17 1.51 -6.66
C ALA A 115 -2.85 0.74 -6.75
N MET A 116 -2.86 -0.56 -6.43
CA MET A 116 -1.69 -1.42 -6.51
C MET A 116 -1.40 -1.83 -7.95
N ALA A 117 -0.17 -1.63 -8.38
CA ALA A 117 0.33 -2.24 -9.61
C ALA A 117 0.62 -3.74 -9.38
N ARG A 118 0.46 -4.54 -10.44
CA ARG A 118 0.65 -5.99 -10.41
C ARG A 118 1.09 -6.53 -11.79
N THR A 119 1.57 -7.74 -11.82
CA THR A 119 1.78 -8.52 -13.03
C THR A 119 0.44 -9.11 -13.55
N PRO A 120 0.40 -9.88 -14.64
CA PRO A 120 -0.81 -10.59 -15.06
C PRO A 120 -1.40 -11.52 -13.99
N ASP A 121 -0.59 -12.04 -13.04
CA ASP A 121 -1.11 -12.74 -11.87
C ASP A 121 -1.88 -11.75 -10.97
N PRO A 122 -3.17 -11.99 -10.69
CA PRO A 122 -3.98 -11.09 -9.88
C PRO A 122 -3.45 -10.89 -8.45
N HIS A 123 -2.75 -11.87 -7.89
CA HIS A 123 -2.24 -11.85 -6.52
C HIS A 123 -0.73 -11.57 -6.43
N SER A 124 -0.19 -10.79 -7.38
CA SER A 124 1.24 -10.49 -7.48
C SER A 124 1.65 -9.08 -7.02
N ALA A 125 0.71 -8.28 -6.51
CA ALA A 125 1.01 -6.94 -6.02
C ALA A 125 1.96 -7.00 -4.81
N SER A 126 2.97 -6.12 -4.77
CA SER A 126 3.93 -6.02 -3.66
C SER A 126 4.11 -4.57 -3.18
N ALA A 127 5.01 -3.79 -3.80
CA ALA A 127 5.32 -2.43 -3.40
C ALA A 127 4.84 -1.37 -4.40
N GLN A 128 4.80 -1.69 -5.69
CA GLN A 128 4.49 -0.70 -6.72
C GLN A 128 3.01 -0.29 -6.68
N PHE A 129 2.79 1.01 -6.86
CA PHE A 129 1.48 1.62 -6.91
C PHE A 129 1.35 2.56 -8.10
N PHE A 130 0.13 2.97 -8.42
CA PHE A 130 -0.11 4.06 -9.35
C PHE A 130 -1.22 4.98 -8.84
N ILE A 131 -1.18 6.24 -9.28
CA ILE A 131 -2.24 7.21 -9.04
C ILE A 131 -2.93 7.47 -10.38
N ASN A 132 -4.24 7.31 -10.41
CA ASN A 132 -5.06 7.56 -11.57
C ASN A 132 -5.12 9.07 -11.86
N VAL A 133 -4.84 9.49 -13.09
CA VAL A 133 -4.96 10.91 -13.49
C VAL A 133 -6.19 11.15 -14.38
N LYS A 134 -7.01 10.15 -14.52
CA LYS A 134 -8.30 10.13 -15.21
C LYS A 134 -9.16 9.01 -14.60
N ASP A 135 -10.46 9.02 -14.83
CA ASP A 135 -11.34 7.87 -14.54
C ASP A 135 -11.00 6.72 -15.51
N ASN A 136 -10.55 5.61 -14.93
CA ASN A 136 -10.06 4.43 -15.66
C ASN A 136 -10.95 3.23 -15.39
N ASP A 137 -12.22 3.29 -15.79
CA ASP A 137 -13.23 2.26 -15.52
C ASP A 137 -12.82 0.85 -15.99
N PHE A 138 -12.01 0.76 -17.04
CA PHE A 138 -11.51 -0.52 -17.57
C PHE A 138 -10.52 -1.22 -16.63
N LEU A 139 -10.00 -0.52 -15.59
CA LEU A 139 -9.17 -1.08 -14.52
C LEU A 139 -9.98 -1.61 -13.33
N ASN A 140 -11.30 -1.41 -13.33
CA ASN A 140 -12.18 -1.87 -12.27
C ASN A 140 -12.40 -3.39 -12.34
N PHE A 141 -12.68 -3.98 -11.19
CA PHE A 141 -13.06 -5.38 -11.11
C PHE A 141 -14.39 -5.62 -11.84
N SER A 142 -14.41 -6.64 -12.67
CA SER A 142 -15.65 -7.08 -13.36
C SER A 142 -15.97 -8.55 -13.10
N ALA A 143 -14.95 -9.41 -12.99
CA ALA A 143 -15.11 -10.82 -12.69
C ALA A 143 -13.74 -11.45 -12.30
N PRO A 144 -13.71 -12.60 -11.58
CA PRO A 144 -12.47 -13.32 -11.27
C PRO A 144 -11.97 -14.12 -12.49
N THR A 145 -11.71 -13.43 -13.59
CA THR A 145 -11.17 -13.99 -14.84
C THR A 145 -9.89 -13.27 -15.23
N ALA A 146 -9.11 -13.83 -16.14
CA ALA A 146 -7.83 -13.24 -16.56
C ALA A 146 -7.94 -11.75 -16.95
N ASN A 147 -9.02 -11.37 -17.60
CA ASN A 147 -9.26 -9.98 -18.05
C ASN A 147 -10.17 -9.17 -17.12
N GLY A 148 -10.77 -9.79 -16.11
CA GLY A 148 -11.76 -9.15 -15.23
C GLY A 148 -11.24 -8.77 -13.85
N TRP A 149 -10.04 -9.21 -13.49
CA TRP A 149 -9.43 -8.98 -12.18
C TRP A 149 -9.05 -7.51 -11.99
N GLY A 150 -9.14 -6.58 -12.51
CA GLY A 150 -8.82 -5.18 -12.24
C GLY A 150 -7.63 -4.93 -11.29
N TYR A 151 -7.57 -3.71 -10.77
CA TYR A 151 -6.50 -3.22 -9.88
C TYR A 151 -7.11 -2.67 -8.59
N ALA A 152 -6.62 -3.16 -7.46
CA ALA A 152 -7.16 -2.82 -6.13
C ALA A 152 -6.87 -1.36 -5.77
N VAL A 153 -7.90 -0.54 -5.76
CA VAL A 153 -7.86 0.79 -5.17
C VAL A 153 -7.87 0.65 -3.65
N PHE A 154 -7.03 1.44 -2.97
CA PHE A 154 -6.89 1.39 -1.52
C PHE A 154 -6.82 2.76 -0.84
N GLY A 155 -7.08 3.83 -1.60
CA GLY A 155 -7.09 5.20 -1.09
C GLY A 155 -7.24 6.24 -2.19
N LYS A 156 -7.07 7.48 -1.82
CA LYS A 156 -7.20 8.63 -2.71
C LYS A 156 -6.24 9.75 -2.31
N VAL A 157 -5.91 10.62 -3.25
CA VAL A 157 -5.24 11.90 -2.99
C VAL A 157 -6.23 12.83 -2.30
N THR A 158 -5.80 13.51 -1.25
CA THR A 158 -6.57 14.53 -0.53
C THR A 158 -5.96 15.93 -0.64
N ASP A 159 -4.66 16.00 -0.95
CA ASP A 159 -3.95 17.24 -1.23
C ASP A 159 -2.80 17.01 -2.22
N GLY A 160 -2.34 18.06 -2.91
CA GLY A 160 -1.31 17.94 -3.94
C GLY A 160 -1.83 17.48 -5.31
N PHE A 161 -3.10 17.76 -5.64
CA PHE A 161 -3.70 17.43 -6.95
C PHE A 161 -2.95 18.07 -8.11
N ASP A 162 -2.49 19.31 -7.93
CA ASP A 162 -1.67 20.05 -8.88
C ASP A 162 -0.30 19.40 -9.09
N VAL A 163 0.29 18.83 -8.04
CA VAL A 163 1.55 18.06 -8.10
C VAL A 163 1.33 16.77 -8.92
N VAL A 164 0.26 16.03 -8.67
CA VAL A 164 -0.11 14.84 -9.46
C VAL A 164 -0.29 15.22 -10.93
N ASP A 165 -1.03 16.30 -11.22
CA ASP A 165 -1.26 16.77 -12.58
C ASP A 165 0.04 17.31 -13.25
N ALA A 166 0.98 17.86 -12.46
CA ALA A 166 2.31 18.27 -12.97
C ALA A 166 3.16 17.04 -13.33
N ILE A 167 3.20 16.03 -12.46
CA ILE A 167 3.91 14.77 -12.74
C ILE A 167 3.34 14.11 -14.00
N ALA A 168 2.02 14.09 -14.18
CA ALA A 168 1.37 13.50 -15.36
C ALA A 168 1.74 14.19 -16.70
N LYS A 169 2.32 15.38 -16.65
CA LYS A 169 2.69 16.19 -17.83
C LYS A 169 4.19 16.22 -18.11
N VAL A 170 5.03 15.57 -17.30
CA VAL A 170 6.47 15.54 -17.55
C VAL A 170 6.78 14.84 -18.89
N LYS A 171 7.86 15.24 -19.52
CA LYS A 171 8.32 14.58 -20.74
C LYS A 171 8.83 13.18 -20.42
N THR A 172 8.40 12.20 -21.18
CA THR A 172 8.78 10.80 -21.04
C THR A 172 9.52 10.27 -22.26
N GLY A 173 10.24 9.17 -22.07
CA GLY A 173 10.96 8.45 -23.11
C GLY A 173 11.22 7.02 -22.72
N ASN A 174 12.05 6.31 -23.49
CA ASN A 174 12.43 4.93 -23.18
C ASN A 174 13.75 4.91 -22.39
N ARG A 175 13.83 4.05 -21.39
CA ARG A 175 15.05 3.78 -20.62
C ARG A 175 15.28 2.26 -20.53
N GLY A 176 16.16 1.72 -21.37
CA GLY A 176 16.32 0.28 -21.53
C GLY A 176 15.01 -0.38 -22.00
N PRO A 177 14.51 -1.41 -21.30
CA PRO A 177 13.27 -2.09 -21.67
C PRO A 177 12.00 -1.35 -21.20
N HIS A 178 12.14 -0.22 -20.48
CA HIS A 178 11.02 0.53 -19.89
C HIS A 178 10.63 1.70 -20.81
N GLY A 179 9.35 1.76 -21.15
CA GLY A 179 8.72 2.89 -21.84
C GLY A 179 8.07 3.87 -20.88
N ASP A 180 7.76 5.06 -21.37
CA ASP A 180 7.05 6.11 -20.63
C ASP A 180 7.75 6.55 -19.32
N VAL A 181 9.09 6.44 -19.28
CA VAL A 181 9.93 6.85 -18.15
C VAL A 181 10.16 8.35 -18.22
N PRO A 182 9.92 9.14 -17.16
CA PRO A 182 10.28 10.56 -17.12
C PRO A 182 11.75 10.78 -17.51
N LEU A 183 12.00 11.73 -18.43
CA LEU A 183 13.36 12.08 -18.87
C LEU A 183 14.19 12.65 -17.71
N GLU A 184 13.56 13.44 -16.85
CA GLU A 184 14.09 13.87 -15.56
C GLU A 184 13.38 13.07 -14.47
N PRO A 185 14.11 12.34 -13.63
CA PRO A 185 13.50 11.52 -12.59
C PRO A 185 12.62 12.34 -11.63
N VAL A 186 11.35 11.96 -11.48
CA VAL A 186 10.48 12.48 -10.43
C VAL A 186 10.63 11.57 -9.21
N VAL A 187 11.37 12.07 -8.21
CA VAL A 187 11.79 11.28 -7.03
C VAL A 187 10.81 11.48 -5.89
N ILE A 188 10.43 10.41 -5.24
CA ILE A 188 9.82 10.42 -3.90
C ILE A 188 10.99 10.54 -2.91
N THR A 189 11.21 11.74 -2.39
CA THR A 189 12.32 12.02 -1.48
C THR A 189 12.07 11.45 -0.08
N LYS A 190 10.78 11.41 0.32
CA LYS A 190 10.33 10.81 1.57
C LYS A 190 8.88 10.38 1.49
N ALA A 191 8.55 9.27 2.16
CA ALA A 191 7.19 8.85 2.44
C ALA A 191 7.01 8.69 3.95
N GLU A 192 6.02 9.34 4.53
CA GLU A 192 5.79 9.30 5.98
C GLU A 192 4.30 9.32 6.33
N GLY A 193 3.96 8.70 7.48
CA GLY A 193 2.64 8.86 8.07
C GLY A 193 2.46 10.28 8.62
N VAL A 194 1.30 10.87 8.38
CA VAL A 194 0.89 12.13 9.02
C VAL A 194 0.12 11.75 10.28
N GLU A 195 0.64 12.14 11.44
CA GLU A 195 -0.11 12.03 12.70
C GLU A 195 -1.16 13.16 12.73
N GLU A 196 -2.42 12.80 13.08
CA GLU A 196 -3.47 13.76 13.35
C GLU A 196 -3.27 14.47 14.70
#